data_4ceffb8869cb734f69516159917eac23
#
_entry.id   4ceffb8869cb734f69516159917eac23
#
_cell.length_a   1.000
_cell.length_b   1.000
_cell.length_c   1.000
_cell.angle_alpha   90.00
_cell.angle_beta   90.00
_cell.angle_gamma   90.00
#
_symmetry.space_group_name_H-M   'P 1'
#
loop_
_entity.id
_entity.type
_entity.pdbx_description
1 polymer ?
#
loop_
_entity_poly.entity_id
_entity_poly.type
_entity_poly.pdbx_seq_one_letter_code
_entity_poly.pdbx_strand_id
1 'polypeptide(L)'
;QPPVAKPKSSFMTKDAWTAPVHWQYAVKTTLAAMICYFIYTLLHWPGIHTSMLTCYIVSLATVADSVEKLMLRIIGCLLGATLGLMVMVFILPSISTLPAYLSLVFIGTLLASWLAAGNARVSYIGFQMAFAFFLCVIQGAGPSFDMTLARDRVIGILLGNLVVYIVATRLWPISLRPQLHRDLRQLIKSLRNIRRGGQQASLRLIAECQSELGRLRDGFWRLRYERFFPAAPTPQSKNYEPLLARIGMLLCEHAIHARPASASVVTVARRPQSRIIAITPLRE
;
A
#
# COMPACT_ATOMS: atom_id res chain seq x y z
N GLN A 1 -7.45 -12.90 -34.37
CA GLN A 1 -6.70 -11.71 -33.95
C GLN A 1 -5.27 -12.15 -33.62
N PRO A 2 -4.22 -11.50 -34.13
CA PRO A 2 -2.85 -11.87 -33.81
C PRO A 2 -2.63 -11.70 -32.30
N PRO A 3 -1.85 -12.59 -31.65
CA PRO A 3 -1.56 -12.51 -30.24
C PRO A 3 -0.80 -11.20 -29.97
N VAL A 4 -1.35 -10.39 -29.06
CA VAL A 4 -0.69 -9.14 -28.63
C VAL A 4 0.62 -9.51 -27.97
N ALA A 5 1.74 -9.14 -28.62
CA ALA A 5 3.07 -9.33 -28.08
C ALA A 5 3.13 -8.64 -26.69
N LYS A 6 3.29 -9.44 -25.64
CA LYS A 6 3.55 -8.92 -24.29
C LYS A 6 4.84 -8.09 -24.37
N PRO A 7 4.85 -6.85 -23.85
CA PRO A 7 6.08 -6.08 -23.81
C PRO A 7 7.13 -6.92 -23.08
N LYS A 8 8.30 -7.13 -23.69
CA LYS A 8 9.43 -7.80 -23.05
C LYS A 8 9.74 -7.03 -21.77
N SER A 9 9.43 -7.62 -20.62
CA SER A 9 9.82 -7.06 -19.33
C SER A 9 11.35 -7.11 -19.27
N SER A 10 12.00 -5.98 -19.51
CA SER A 10 13.42 -5.85 -19.21
C SER A 10 13.60 -5.93 -17.70
N PHE A 11 14.55 -6.74 -17.23
CA PHE A 11 14.88 -6.87 -15.81
C PHE A 11 15.25 -5.51 -15.18
N MET A 12 15.82 -4.61 -15.96
CA MET A 12 16.13 -3.23 -15.56
C MET A 12 15.43 -2.23 -16.48
N THR A 13 14.87 -1.19 -15.90
CA THR A 13 14.39 -0.04 -16.68
C THR A 13 15.60 0.69 -17.30
N LYS A 14 15.45 1.21 -18.53
CA LYS A 14 16.52 1.92 -19.22
C LYS A 14 17.11 3.09 -18.43
N ASP A 15 16.31 3.66 -17.52
CA ASP A 15 16.65 4.82 -16.67
C ASP A 15 17.17 4.46 -15.28
N ALA A 16 17.42 3.16 -14.99
CA ALA A 16 17.81 2.70 -13.66
C ALA A 16 19.06 3.41 -13.11
N TRP A 17 20.01 3.77 -13.96
CA TRP A 17 21.27 4.41 -13.58
C TRP A 17 21.29 5.92 -13.80
N THR A 18 20.43 6.45 -14.65
CA THR A 18 20.45 7.87 -15.05
C THR A 18 19.44 8.72 -14.31
N ALA A 19 18.36 8.14 -13.82
CA ALA A 19 17.32 8.89 -13.14
C ALA A 19 17.73 9.26 -11.70
N PRO A 20 17.79 10.55 -11.34
CA PRO A 20 18.20 11.01 -10.01
C PRO A 20 17.29 10.49 -8.89
N VAL A 21 16.06 10.12 -9.21
CA VAL A 21 15.08 9.60 -8.23
C VAL A 21 15.55 8.30 -7.60
N HIS A 22 16.17 7.40 -8.39
CA HIS A 22 16.68 6.12 -7.88
C HIS A 22 17.85 6.30 -6.92
N TRP A 23 18.77 7.21 -7.25
CA TRP A 23 19.89 7.56 -6.38
C TRP A 23 19.43 8.19 -5.07
N GLN A 24 18.51 9.17 -5.16
CA GLN A 24 17.95 9.82 -3.98
C GLN A 24 17.24 8.81 -3.07
N TYR A 25 16.49 7.88 -3.65
CA TYR A 25 15.85 6.79 -2.90
C TYR A 25 16.87 5.90 -2.19
N ALA A 26 17.91 5.44 -2.91
CA ALA A 26 18.94 4.58 -2.33
C ALA A 26 19.67 5.26 -1.18
N VAL A 27 20.10 6.52 -1.37
CA VAL A 27 20.80 7.30 -0.33
C VAL A 27 19.93 7.52 0.90
N LYS A 28 18.64 7.88 0.72
CA LYS A 28 17.69 8.06 1.84
C LYS A 28 17.54 6.78 2.66
N THR A 29 17.30 5.65 1.98
CA THR A 29 17.08 4.37 2.64
C THR A 29 18.32 3.91 3.39
N THR A 30 19.49 4.01 2.77
CA THR A 30 20.78 3.67 3.39
C THR A 30 21.08 4.57 4.57
N LEU A 31 20.88 5.89 4.44
CA LEU A 31 21.10 6.83 5.52
C LEU A 31 20.18 6.56 6.72
N ALA A 32 18.89 6.30 6.47
CA ALA A 32 17.95 5.94 7.53
C ALA A 32 18.38 4.65 8.26
N ALA A 33 18.78 3.63 7.51
CA ALA A 33 19.28 2.39 8.08
C ALA A 33 20.55 2.58 8.90
N MET A 34 21.50 3.39 8.40
CA MET A 34 22.75 3.71 9.11
C MET A 34 22.50 4.51 10.39
N ILE A 35 21.58 5.47 10.37
CA ILE A 35 21.18 6.20 11.59
C ILE A 35 20.63 5.22 12.62
N CYS A 36 19.74 4.31 12.25
CA CYS A 36 19.22 3.27 13.13
C CYS A 36 20.34 2.37 13.66
N TYR A 37 21.28 1.97 12.80
CA TYR A 37 22.45 1.18 13.17
C TYR A 37 23.27 1.88 14.26
N PHE A 38 23.62 3.16 14.06
CA PHE A 38 24.35 3.92 15.07
C PHE A 38 23.57 4.09 16.37
N ILE A 39 22.26 4.33 16.32
CA ILE A 39 21.43 4.49 17.51
C ILE A 39 21.48 3.22 18.37
N TYR A 40 21.15 2.03 17.80
CA TYR A 40 21.12 0.81 18.63
C TYR A 40 22.51 0.38 19.09
N THR A 41 23.56 0.67 18.32
CA THR A 41 24.93 0.38 18.69
C THR A 41 25.41 1.30 19.83
N LEU A 42 25.15 2.61 19.75
CA LEU A 42 25.51 3.56 20.80
C LEU A 42 24.74 3.32 22.10
N LEU A 43 23.47 2.91 22.00
CA LEU A 43 22.65 2.56 23.16
C LEU A 43 23.00 1.19 23.76
N HIS A 44 23.89 0.41 23.14
CA HIS A 44 24.19 -0.98 23.52
C HIS A 44 22.92 -1.83 23.69
N TRP A 45 21.91 -1.58 22.84
CA TRP A 45 20.60 -2.22 22.92
C TRP A 45 20.29 -3.06 21.67
N PRO A 46 20.81 -4.31 21.62
CA PRO A 46 20.65 -5.16 20.43
C PRO A 46 19.19 -5.54 20.14
N GLY A 47 18.30 -5.49 21.12
CA GLY A 47 16.88 -5.81 20.95
C GLY A 47 16.16 -4.95 19.93
N ILE A 48 16.61 -3.71 19.70
CA ILE A 48 15.98 -2.76 18.76
C ILE A 48 16.55 -2.79 17.32
N HIS A 49 17.35 -3.83 16.96
CA HIS A 49 17.88 -3.97 15.58
C HIS A 49 16.80 -4.04 14.50
N THR A 50 15.56 -4.39 14.87
CA THR A 50 14.39 -4.35 13.99
C THR A 50 14.10 -2.96 13.42
N SER A 51 14.66 -1.89 14.02
CA SER A 51 14.57 -0.51 13.49
C SER A 51 15.23 -0.40 12.12
N MET A 52 16.40 -1.03 11.93
CA MET A 52 17.11 -1.05 10.65
C MET A 52 16.30 -1.77 9.56
N LEU A 53 15.73 -2.95 9.88
CA LEU A 53 14.85 -3.66 8.95
C LEU A 53 13.63 -2.83 8.56
N THR A 54 13.08 -2.08 9.52
CA THR A 54 11.95 -1.18 9.29
C THR A 54 12.27 -0.13 8.23
N CYS A 55 13.48 0.42 8.22
CA CYS A 55 13.90 1.42 7.24
C CYS A 55 13.83 0.88 5.80
N TYR A 56 14.25 -0.36 5.57
CA TYR A 56 14.17 -0.96 4.23
C TYR A 56 12.74 -1.29 3.80
N ILE A 57 11.90 -1.77 4.70
CA ILE A 57 10.53 -2.18 4.37
C ILE A 57 9.63 -0.97 4.08
N VAL A 58 9.83 0.15 4.80
CA VAL A 58 8.90 1.29 4.78
C VAL A 58 9.33 2.38 3.82
N SER A 59 10.64 2.48 3.52
CA SER A 59 11.13 3.51 2.61
C SER A 59 10.53 3.33 1.21
N LEU A 60 9.91 4.39 0.70
CA LEU A 60 9.32 4.45 -0.64
C LEU A 60 9.79 5.72 -1.36
N ALA A 61 9.60 5.74 -2.68
CA ALA A 61 10.09 6.82 -3.52
C ALA A 61 9.43 8.18 -3.19
N THR A 62 8.14 8.18 -2.85
CA THR A 62 7.40 9.41 -2.51
C THR A 62 7.16 9.51 -1.01
N VAL A 63 7.03 10.73 -0.52
CA VAL A 63 6.75 10.99 0.90
C VAL A 63 5.36 10.52 1.27
N ALA A 64 4.36 10.76 0.41
CA ALA A 64 2.98 10.33 0.66
C ALA A 64 2.87 8.82 0.86
N ASP A 65 3.52 8.04 -0.03
CA ASP A 65 3.52 6.59 0.05
C ASP A 65 4.27 6.07 1.28
N SER A 66 5.39 6.72 1.64
CA SER A 66 6.16 6.37 2.85
C SER A 66 5.35 6.62 4.11
N VAL A 67 4.71 7.79 4.24
CA VAL A 67 3.92 8.15 5.43
C VAL A 67 2.67 7.27 5.55
N GLU A 68 1.99 6.96 4.45
CA GLU A 68 0.87 6.01 4.45
C GLU A 68 1.33 4.66 5.02
N LYS A 69 2.44 4.14 4.50
CA LYS A 69 2.97 2.84 4.92
C LYS A 69 3.44 2.83 6.37
N LEU A 70 4.03 3.94 6.85
CA LEU A 70 4.39 4.16 8.25
C LEU A 70 3.16 4.04 9.17
N MET A 71 2.07 4.74 8.84
CA MET A 71 0.84 4.71 9.64
C MET A 71 0.23 3.32 9.68
N LEU A 72 0.13 2.64 8.54
CA LEU A 72 -0.39 1.27 8.46
C LEU A 72 0.48 0.29 9.27
N ARG A 73 1.80 0.50 9.26
CA ARG A 73 2.75 -0.31 10.02
C ARG A 73 2.58 -0.12 11.53
N ILE A 74 2.43 1.12 11.99
CA ILE A 74 2.20 1.41 13.41
C ILE A 74 0.91 0.74 13.88
N ILE A 75 -0.19 0.93 13.15
CA ILE A 75 -1.48 0.34 13.49
C ILE A 75 -1.39 -1.19 13.53
N GLY A 76 -0.83 -1.82 12.49
CA GLY A 76 -0.68 -3.28 12.42
C GLY A 76 0.23 -3.83 13.51
N CYS A 77 1.33 -3.12 13.84
CA CYS A 77 2.23 -3.50 14.92
C CYS A 77 1.54 -3.44 16.29
N LEU A 78 0.81 -2.37 16.57
CA LEU A 78 0.08 -2.24 17.83
C LEU A 78 -0.99 -3.32 17.98
N LEU A 79 -1.78 -3.58 16.94
CA LEU A 79 -2.78 -4.65 16.94
C LEU A 79 -2.15 -6.05 17.13
N GLY A 80 -1.06 -6.31 16.42
CA GLY A 80 -0.36 -7.60 16.53
C GLY A 80 0.34 -7.79 17.87
N ALA A 81 0.97 -6.74 18.40
CA ALA A 81 1.62 -6.78 19.70
C ALA A 81 0.59 -6.93 20.84
N THR A 82 -0.53 -6.23 20.82
CA THR A 82 -1.59 -6.38 21.83
C THR A 82 -2.19 -7.77 21.79
N LEU A 83 -2.49 -8.31 20.60
CA LEU A 83 -2.96 -9.68 20.45
C LEU A 83 -1.92 -10.69 20.96
N GLY A 84 -0.66 -10.52 20.58
CA GLY A 84 0.43 -11.39 21.02
C GLY A 84 0.64 -11.35 22.52
N LEU A 85 0.61 -10.17 23.15
CA LEU A 85 0.70 -10.02 24.60
C LEU A 85 -0.49 -10.65 25.34
N MET A 86 -1.73 -10.45 24.84
CA MET A 86 -2.91 -11.11 25.40
C MET A 86 -2.77 -12.63 25.36
N VAL A 87 -2.36 -13.17 24.24
CA VAL A 87 -2.11 -14.61 24.08
C VAL A 87 -1.03 -15.10 25.03
N MET A 88 0.07 -14.37 25.15
CA MET A 88 1.19 -14.71 26.01
C MET A 88 0.80 -14.73 27.49
N VAL A 89 -0.02 -13.77 27.93
CA VAL A 89 -0.39 -13.66 29.36
C VAL A 89 -1.52 -14.62 29.75
N PHE A 90 -2.55 -14.74 28.91
CA PHE A 90 -3.78 -15.45 29.30
C PHE A 90 -3.88 -16.87 28.74
N ILE A 91 -3.35 -17.14 27.56
CA ILE A 91 -3.56 -18.41 26.86
C ILE A 91 -2.33 -19.32 26.96
N LEU A 92 -1.15 -18.74 26.73
CA LEU A 92 0.10 -19.54 26.70
C LEU A 92 0.41 -20.31 27.98
N PRO A 93 0.12 -19.76 29.19
CA PRO A 93 0.38 -20.53 30.43
C PRO A 93 -0.46 -21.81 30.60
N SER A 94 -1.62 -21.87 29.93
CA SER A 94 -2.51 -23.06 29.97
C SER A 94 -2.20 -24.08 28.87
N ILE A 95 -1.28 -23.78 27.96
CA ILE A 95 -0.92 -24.66 26.85
C ILE A 95 0.31 -25.50 27.23
N SER A 96 0.10 -26.80 27.33
CA SER A 96 1.16 -27.79 27.61
C SER A 96 1.49 -28.71 26.45
N THR A 97 0.69 -28.67 25.37
CA THR A 97 0.82 -29.58 24.22
C THR A 97 1.16 -28.85 22.94
N LEU A 98 1.99 -29.44 22.09
CA LEU A 98 2.40 -28.90 20.80
C LEU A 98 1.20 -28.66 19.86
N PRO A 99 0.19 -29.56 19.72
CA PRO A 99 -0.96 -29.32 18.89
C PRO A 99 -1.76 -28.09 19.31
N ALA A 100 -1.92 -27.84 20.61
CA ALA A 100 -2.62 -26.67 21.11
C ALA A 100 -1.86 -25.37 20.77
N TYR A 101 -0.53 -25.40 20.89
CA TYR A 101 0.31 -24.26 20.48
C TYR A 101 0.21 -23.96 18.96
N LEU A 102 0.26 -25.00 18.12
CA LEU A 102 0.11 -24.85 16.68
C LEU A 102 -1.29 -24.32 16.31
N SER A 103 -2.34 -24.78 16.99
CA SER A 103 -3.70 -24.29 16.80
C SER A 103 -3.81 -22.80 17.15
N LEU A 104 -3.17 -22.38 18.22
CA LEU A 104 -3.11 -20.96 18.62
C LEU A 104 -2.44 -20.09 17.56
N VAL A 105 -1.29 -20.52 17.06
CA VAL A 105 -0.57 -19.82 15.97
C VAL A 105 -1.42 -19.77 14.70
N PHE A 106 -2.11 -20.87 14.37
CA PHE A 106 -3.01 -20.92 13.21
C PHE A 106 -4.16 -19.94 13.33
N ILE A 107 -4.84 -19.87 14.48
CA ILE A 107 -5.96 -18.93 14.72
C ILE A 107 -5.48 -17.50 14.64
N GLY A 108 -4.35 -17.15 15.25
CA GLY A 108 -3.77 -15.82 15.19
C GLY A 108 -3.43 -15.40 13.75
N THR A 109 -2.87 -16.33 12.97
CA THR A 109 -2.57 -16.12 11.54
C THR A 109 -3.84 -15.95 10.72
N LEU A 110 -4.86 -16.75 11.01
CA LEU A 110 -6.15 -16.68 10.30
C LEU A 110 -6.82 -15.31 10.47
N LEU A 111 -6.82 -14.78 11.70
CA LEU A 111 -7.35 -13.43 11.99
C LEU A 111 -6.59 -12.34 11.23
N ALA A 112 -5.27 -12.40 11.25
CA ALA A 112 -4.42 -11.45 10.54
C ALA A 112 -4.59 -11.56 9.01
N SER A 113 -4.70 -12.78 8.48
CA SER A 113 -4.92 -13.05 7.06
C SER A 113 -6.30 -12.57 6.59
N TRP A 114 -7.32 -12.72 7.43
CA TRP A 114 -8.64 -12.18 7.11
C TRP A 114 -8.60 -10.67 6.94
N LEU A 115 -7.93 -9.98 7.88
CA LEU A 115 -7.73 -8.53 7.75
C LEU A 115 -6.94 -8.17 6.49
N ALA A 116 -5.91 -8.95 6.16
CA ALA A 116 -5.10 -8.76 4.96
C ALA A 116 -5.87 -8.98 3.65
N ALA A 117 -6.81 -9.93 3.62
CA ALA A 117 -7.62 -10.26 2.44
C ALA A 117 -8.75 -9.27 2.17
N GLY A 118 -9.09 -8.39 3.13
CA GLY A 118 -10.27 -7.53 3.05
C GLY A 118 -10.16 -6.44 1.97
N ASN A 119 -9.42 -5.40 2.22
CA ASN A 119 -9.27 -4.26 1.32
C ASN A 119 -7.79 -4.02 1.00
N ALA A 120 -7.44 -3.78 -0.26
CA ALA A 120 -6.08 -3.52 -0.71
C ALA A 120 -5.35 -2.43 0.09
N ARG A 121 -6.09 -1.42 0.62
CA ARG A 121 -5.52 -0.35 1.45
C ARG A 121 -5.16 -0.81 2.86
N VAL A 122 -5.94 -1.75 3.42
CA VAL A 122 -5.78 -2.25 4.81
C VAL A 122 -4.99 -3.54 4.84
N SER A 123 -4.77 -4.16 3.69
CA SER A 123 -4.04 -5.43 3.54
C SER A 123 -2.69 -5.42 4.25
N TYR A 124 -1.98 -4.31 4.18
CA TYR A 124 -0.68 -4.16 4.84
C TYR A 124 -0.78 -4.18 6.38
N ILE A 125 -1.90 -3.73 6.96
CA ILE A 125 -2.14 -3.81 8.42
C ILE A 125 -2.20 -5.28 8.83
N GLY A 126 -2.95 -6.11 8.08
CA GLY A 126 -3.05 -7.54 8.38
C GLY A 126 -1.72 -8.27 8.30
N PHE A 127 -0.92 -7.97 7.26
CA PHE A 127 0.45 -8.51 7.16
C PHE A 127 1.32 -8.10 8.35
N GLN A 128 1.29 -6.83 8.72
CA GLN A 128 2.08 -6.32 9.85
C GLN A 128 1.59 -6.85 11.20
N MET A 129 0.28 -7.05 11.34
CA MET A 129 -0.33 -7.66 12.51
C MET A 129 0.16 -9.11 12.70
N ALA A 130 0.16 -9.93 11.61
CA ALA A 130 0.70 -11.27 11.64
C ALA A 130 2.18 -11.27 12.05
N PHE A 131 2.96 -10.40 11.43
CA PHE A 131 4.39 -10.30 11.70
C PHE A 131 4.68 -9.93 13.17
N ALA A 132 3.98 -8.94 13.72
CA ALA A 132 4.12 -8.53 15.11
C ALA A 132 3.65 -9.63 16.08
N PHE A 133 2.55 -10.32 15.76
CA PHE A 133 2.05 -11.45 16.52
C PHE A 133 3.07 -12.60 16.58
N PHE A 134 3.64 -13.00 15.44
CA PHE A 134 4.66 -14.05 15.39
C PHE A 134 5.89 -13.69 16.21
N LEU A 135 6.33 -12.44 16.12
CA LEU A 135 7.48 -11.97 16.88
C LEU A 135 7.25 -11.98 18.41
N CYS A 136 6.00 -11.90 18.86
CA CYS A 136 5.63 -12.01 20.26
C CYS A 136 5.48 -13.48 20.70
N VAL A 137 4.83 -14.32 19.89
CA VAL A 137 4.46 -15.68 20.27
C VAL A 137 5.55 -16.70 19.95
N ILE A 138 6.23 -16.56 18.79
CA ILE A 138 7.27 -17.49 18.35
C ILE A 138 8.64 -16.91 18.68
N GLN A 139 9.21 -17.30 19.81
CA GLN A 139 10.50 -16.85 20.29
C GLN A 139 11.45 -18.03 20.43
N GLY A 140 12.17 -18.36 19.35
CA GLY A 140 13.13 -19.49 19.36
C GLY A 140 12.46 -20.85 19.15
N ALA A 141 12.97 -21.90 19.84
CA ALA A 141 12.53 -23.28 19.64
C ALA A 141 11.25 -23.66 20.39
N GLY A 142 10.66 -22.77 21.17
CA GLY A 142 9.45 -23.01 21.96
C GLY A 142 8.76 -21.75 22.44
N PRO A 143 7.65 -21.88 23.15
CA PRO A 143 6.96 -20.75 23.74
C PRO A 143 7.85 -20.06 24.77
N SER A 144 8.04 -18.75 24.61
CA SER A 144 8.80 -17.92 25.55
C SER A 144 7.88 -16.89 26.20
N PHE A 145 8.13 -16.63 27.49
CA PHE A 145 7.40 -15.62 28.26
C PHE A 145 8.19 -14.32 28.41
N ASP A 146 9.22 -14.13 27.58
CA ASP A 146 10.05 -12.93 27.65
C ASP A 146 9.36 -11.73 27.00
N MET A 147 8.70 -10.91 27.84
CA MET A 147 8.06 -9.66 27.41
C MET A 147 9.06 -8.59 26.99
N THR A 148 10.34 -8.71 27.39
CA THR A 148 11.37 -7.71 27.03
C THR A 148 11.62 -7.74 25.54
N LEU A 149 11.64 -8.92 24.93
CA LEU A 149 11.82 -9.09 23.50
C LEU A 149 10.65 -8.49 22.68
N ALA A 150 9.41 -8.71 23.14
CA ALA A 150 8.23 -8.11 22.50
C ALA A 150 8.26 -6.57 22.57
N ARG A 151 8.56 -6.03 23.75
CA ARG A 151 8.73 -4.59 23.98
C ARG A 151 9.82 -4.01 23.08
N ASP A 152 10.98 -4.59 23.04
CA ASP A 152 12.14 -4.11 22.28
C ASP A 152 11.85 -4.09 20.76
N ARG A 153 11.11 -5.06 20.27
CA ARG A 153 10.67 -5.10 18.87
C ARG A 153 9.68 -3.99 18.54
N VAL A 154 8.71 -3.72 19.41
CA VAL A 154 7.77 -2.60 19.22
C VAL A 154 8.53 -1.27 19.24
N ILE A 155 9.42 -1.07 20.20
CA ILE A 155 10.25 0.13 20.28
C ILE A 155 11.13 0.26 19.04
N GLY A 156 11.76 -0.81 18.57
CA GLY A 156 12.57 -0.81 17.35
C GLY A 156 11.78 -0.42 16.10
N ILE A 157 10.55 -0.93 15.96
CA ILE A 157 9.66 -0.57 14.84
C ILE A 157 9.27 0.91 14.92
N LEU A 158 8.91 1.42 16.09
CA LEU A 158 8.55 2.84 16.28
C LEU A 158 9.74 3.75 16.02
N LEU A 159 10.92 3.39 16.51
CA LEU A 159 12.16 4.13 16.27
C LEU A 159 12.51 4.15 14.76
N GLY A 160 12.47 3.01 14.08
CA GLY A 160 12.70 2.92 12.66
C GLY A 160 11.71 3.77 11.85
N ASN A 161 10.43 3.73 12.22
CA ASN A 161 9.40 4.57 11.62
C ASN A 161 9.69 6.06 11.80
N LEU A 162 10.11 6.49 13.00
CA LEU A 162 10.47 7.87 13.30
C LEU A 162 11.67 8.34 12.46
N VAL A 163 12.72 7.54 12.39
CA VAL A 163 13.91 7.84 11.60
C VAL A 163 13.57 7.96 10.11
N VAL A 164 12.82 6.99 9.55
CA VAL A 164 12.38 7.07 8.14
C VAL A 164 11.53 8.29 7.90
N TYR A 165 10.61 8.63 8.80
CA TYR A 165 9.80 9.85 8.70
C TYR A 165 10.67 11.09 8.62
N ILE A 166 11.64 11.25 9.53
CA ILE A 166 12.54 12.41 9.55
C ILE A 166 13.36 12.47 8.25
N VAL A 167 13.97 11.35 7.84
CA VAL A 167 14.80 11.31 6.64
C VAL A 167 13.97 11.58 5.39
N ALA A 168 12.81 10.95 5.24
CA ALA A 168 11.93 11.14 4.08
C ALA A 168 11.40 12.57 3.98
N THR A 169 11.20 13.23 5.13
CA THR A 169 10.64 14.58 5.18
C THR A 169 11.68 15.69 5.08
N ARG A 170 12.91 15.44 5.52
CA ARG A 170 13.96 16.46 5.52
C ARG A 170 14.93 16.36 4.35
N LEU A 171 15.16 15.14 3.87
CA LEU A 171 16.13 14.89 2.81
C LEU A 171 15.41 14.70 1.46
N TRP A 172 15.53 15.70 0.56
CA TRP A 172 14.91 15.70 -0.79
C TRP A 172 13.46 15.20 -0.84
N PRO A 173 12.51 15.93 -0.27
CA PRO A 173 11.11 15.52 -0.28
C PRO A 173 10.56 15.44 -1.71
N ILE A 174 10.19 14.25 -2.14
CA ILE A 174 9.58 14.02 -3.45
C ILE A 174 8.07 14.03 -3.28
N SER A 175 7.42 15.11 -3.75
CA SER A 175 5.97 15.21 -3.74
C SER A 175 5.33 14.38 -4.86
N LEU A 176 4.21 13.76 -4.56
CA LEU A 176 3.39 13.00 -5.52
C LEU A 176 2.59 13.92 -6.46
N ARG A 177 2.38 15.19 -6.09
CA ARG A 177 1.54 16.16 -6.83
C ARG A 177 1.92 16.36 -8.30
N PRO A 178 3.20 16.62 -8.65
CA PRO A 178 3.56 16.87 -10.04
C PRO A 178 3.28 15.65 -10.94
N GLN A 179 3.43 14.44 -10.40
CA GLN A 179 3.14 13.22 -11.11
C GLN A 179 1.63 13.08 -11.34
N LEU A 180 0.82 13.21 -10.30
CA LEU A 180 -0.64 13.13 -10.42
C LEU A 180 -1.24 14.16 -11.38
N HIS A 181 -0.70 15.38 -11.40
CA HIS A 181 -1.12 16.39 -12.35
C HIS A 181 -0.76 16.06 -13.81
N ARG A 182 0.39 15.42 -14.04
CA ARG A 182 0.78 14.92 -15.37
C ARG A 182 -0.17 13.81 -15.82
N ASP A 183 -0.40 12.83 -14.94
CA ASP A 183 -1.26 11.69 -15.22
C ASP A 183 -2.72 12.14 -15.47
N LEU A 184 -3.22 13.10 -14.68
CA LEU A 184 -4.53 13.70 -14.89
C LEU A 184 -4.65 14.40 -16.26
N ARG A 185 -3.62 15.17 -16.64
CA ARG A 185 -3.59 15.81 -17.98
C ARG A 185 -3.57 14.77 -19.10
N GLN A 186 -2.85 13.68 -18.91
CA GLN A 186 -2.79 12.58 -19.86
C GLN A 186 -4.15 11.88 -19.98
N LEU A 187 -4.82 11.59 -18.88
CA LEU A 187 -6.17 11.03 -18.88
C LEU A 187 -7.17 11.95 -19.61
N ILE A 188 -7.12 13.27 -19.35
CA ILE A 188 -7.99 14.23 -20.03
C ILE A 188 -7.72 14.26 -21.56
N LYS A 189 -6.45 14.14 -21.98
CA LYS A 189 -6.11 14.04 -23.42
C LYS A 189 -6.67 12.76 -24.03
N SER A 190 -6.54 11.63 -23.35
CA SER A 190 -7.08 10.33 -23.79
C SER A 190 -8.61 10.38 -23.94
N LEU A 191 -9.31 10.99 -22.97
CA LEU A 191 -10.76 11.23 -23.03
C LEU A 191 -11.16 12.10 -24.20
N ARG A 192 -10.41 13.17 -24.48
CA ARG A 192 -10.68 14.04 -25.62
C ARG A 192 -10.53 13.29 -26.95
N ASN A 193 -9.56 12.40 -27.05
CA ASN A 193 -9.35 11.56 -28.22
C ASN A 193 -10.50 10.55 -28.39
N ILE A 194 -10.96 9.92 -27.32
CA ILE A 194 -12.13 9.02 -27.34
C ILE A 194 -13.36 9.78 -27.86
N ARG A 195 -13.63 10.99 -27.35
CA ARG A 195 -14.77 11.81 -27.78
C ARG A 195 -14.68 12.24 -29.24
N ARG A 196 -13.47 12.45 -29.79
CA ARG A 196 -13.27 12.82 -31.20
C ARG A 196 -13.34 11.62 -32.15
N GLY A 197 -12.98 10.43 -31.68
CA GLY A 197 -12.97 9.21 -32.49
C GLY A 197 -14.34 8.57 -32.75
N GLY A 198 -15.41 9.15 -32.24
CA GLY A 198 -16.78 8.66 -32.44
C GLY A 198 -17.05 7.27 -31.85
N GLN A 199 -18.05 6.55 -32.40
CA GLN A 199 -18.52 5.24 -31.95
C GLN A 199 -17.48 4.09 -32.03
N GLN A 200 -16.35 4.29 -32.67
CA GLN A 200 -15.27 3.29 -32.80
C GLN A 200 -14.24 3.33 -31.67
N ALA A 201 -14.49 4.10 -30.59
CA ALA A 201 -13.62 4.05 -29.42
C ALA A 201 -13.58 2.62 -28.88
N SER A 202 -12.42 1.98 -29.00
CA SER A 202 -12.20 0.61 -28.56
C SER A 202 -12.55 0.48 -27.07
N LEU A 203 -13.40 -0.49 -26.70
CA LEU A 203 -13.69 -0.84 -25.29
C LEU A 203 -12.42 -1.01 -24.47
N ARG A 204 -11.32 -1.39 -25.11
CA ARG A 204 -10.00 -1.49 -24.52
C ARG A 204 -9.45 -0.14 -24.05
N LEU A 205 -9.58 0.93 -24.87
CA LEU A 205 -9.17 2.28 -24.48
C LEU A 205 -9.98 2.81 -23.30
N ILE A 206 -11.28 2.51 -23.28
CA ILE A 206 -12.17 2.90 -22.17
C ILE A 206 -11.75 2.18 -20.89
N ALA A 207 -11.45 0.87 -20.95
CA ALA A 207 -10.99 0.09 -19.81
C ALA A 207 -9.61 0.58 -19.29
N GLU A 208 -8.70 0.96 -20.19
CA GLU A 208 -7.41 1.58 -19.81
C GLU A 208 -7.63 2.91 -19.08
N CYS A 209 -8.48 3.79 -19.61
CA CYS A 209 -8.83 5.05 -18.95
C CYS A 209 -9.51 4.84 -17.59
N GLN A 210 -10.34 3.81 -17.43
CA GLN A 210 -10.95 3.47 -16.13
C GLN A 210 -9.91 2.99 -15.12
N SER A 211 -8.92 2.21 -15.55
CA SER A 211 -7.81 1.78 -14.69
C SER A 211 -6.93 2.96 -14.25
N GLU A 212 -6.64 3.89 -15.15
CA GLU A 212 -5.90 5.13 -14.85
C GLU A 212 -6.67 6.03 -13.90
N LEU A 213 -7.99 6.17 -14.09
CA LEU A 213 -8.85 6.93 -13.18
C LEU A 213 -8.81 6.34 -11.77
N GLY A 214 -8.81 4.99 -11.65
CA GLY A 214 -8.67 4.32 -10.37
C GLY A 214 -7.35 4.66 -9.68
N ARG A 215 -6.23 4.61 -10.42
CA ARG A 215 -4.90 4.99 -9.90
C ARG A 215 -4.84 6.45 -9.46
N LEU A 216 -5.40 7.36 -10.25
CA LEU A 216 -5.47 8.78 -9.91
C LEU A 216 -6.28 9.02 -8.64
N ARG A 217 -7.43 8.36 -8.48
CA ARG A 217 -8.25 8.46 -7.27
C ARG A 217 -7.48 8.00 -6.04
N ASP A 218 -6.77 6.90 -6.14
CA ASP A 218 -5.93 6.40 -5.05
C ASP A 218 -4.74 7.34 -4.77
N GLY A 219 -4.12 7.88 -5.81
CA GLY A 219 -3.04 8.88 -5.69
C GLY A 219 -3.49 10.17 -5.02
N PHE A 220 -4.62 10.74 -5.42
CA PHE A 220 -5.18 11.95 -4.78
C PHE A 220 -5.61 11.71 -3.34
N TRP A 221 -6.06 10.49 -3.02
CA TRP A 221 -6.34 10.13 -1.63
C TRP A 221 -5.05 10.11 -0.78
N ARG A 222 -3.94 9.61 -1.33
CA ARG A 222 -2.63 9.60 -0.64
C ARG A 222 -2.05 10.98 -0.43
N LEU A 223 -2.40 11.98 -1.25
CA LEU A 223 -1.97 13.37 -1.03
C LEU A 223 -2.37 13.93 0.34
N ARG A 224 -3.38 13.36 1.00
CA ARG A 224 -3.73 13.76 2.37
C ARG A 224 -2.60 13.52 3.38
N TYR A 225 -1.75 12.54 3.12
CA TYR A 225 -0.59 12.27 3.97
C TYR A 225 0.54 13.28 3.79
N GLU A 226 0.57 14.00 2.66
CA GLU A 226 1.50 15.13 2.49
C GLU A 226 1.20 16.33 3.39
N ARG A 227 0.00 16.40 4.01
CA ARG A 227 -0.34 17.47 4.97
C ARG A 227 0.49 17.42 6.25
N PHE A 228 1.02 16.28 6.60
CA PHE A 228 1.93 16.12 7.73
C PHE A 228 3.33 16.68 7.44
N PHE A 229 3.49 17.39 6.33
CA PHE A 229 4.76 17.86 5.81
C PHE A 229 4.93 19.36 6.05
N PRO A 230 5.91 19.81 6.86
CA PRO A 230 6.11 21.24 7.13
C PRO A 230 6.57 22.05 5.90
N ALA A 231 7.14 21.40 4.88
CA ALA A 231 7.62 22.04 3.66
C ALA A 231 6.66 21.94 2.46
N ALA A 232 5.51 21.30 2.63
CA ALA A 232 4.52 21.28 1.56
C ALA A 232 3.88 22.67 1.44
N PRO A 233 3.89 23.31 0.26
CA PRO A 233 3.09 24.52 0.05
C PRO A 233 1.66 24.19 0.46
N THR A 234 1.08 25.06 1.30
CA THR A 234 -0.27 24.94 1.83
C THR A 234 -1.19 24.36 0.77
N PRO A 235 -1.89 23.26 1.02
CA PRO A 235 -2.74 22.68 0.05
C PRO A 235 -3.90 23.64 -0.18
N GLN A 236 -3.88 24.38 -1.27
CA GLN A 236 -5.14 24.66 -1.93
C GLN A 236 -5.71 23.29 -2.28
N SER A 237 -6.43 22.74 -1.34
CA SER A 237 -7.17 21.49 -1.49
C SER A 237 -8.29 21.75 -2.48
N LYS A 238 -7.95 21.90 -3.76
CA LYS A 238 -8.94 21.74 -4.81
C LYS A 238 -9.45 20.32 -4.63
N ASN A 239 -10.70 20.24 -4.24
CA ASN A 239 -11.35 18.95 -4.08
C ASN A 239 -11.47 18.33 -5.48
N TYR A 240 -10.58 17.41 -5.84
CA TYR A 240 -10.59 16.74 -7.13
C TYR A 240 -11.64 15.62 -7.23
N GLU A 241 -12.27 15.26 -6.11
CA GLU A 241 -13.30 14.21 -6.06
C GLU A 241 -14.46 14.46 -7.05
N PRO A 242 -15.08 15.66 -7.12
CA PRO A 242 -16.16 15.89 -8.08
C PRO A 242 -15.69 15.82 -9.54
N LEU A 243 -14.47 16.27 -9.83
CA LEU A 243 -13.87 16.15 -11.14
C LEU A 243 -13.67 14.68 -11.54
N LEU A 244 -13.08 13.88 -10.66
CA LEU A 244 -12.83 12.46 -10.89
C LEU A 244 -14.14 11.67 -11.01
N ALA A 245 -15.16 12.03 -10.22
CA ALA A 245 -16.50 11.44 -10.34
C ALA A 245 -17.14 11.76 -11.69
N ARG A 246 -17.04 13.00 -12.15
CA ARG A 246 -17.57 13.42 -13.46
C ARG A 246 -16.85 12.72 -14.62
N ILE A 247 -15.53 12.57 -14.56
CA ILE A 247 -14.76 11.79 -15.54
C ILE A 247 -15.22 10.32 -15.54
N GLY A 248 -15.45 9.73 -14.36
CA GLY A 248 -15.96 8.37 -14.26
C GLY A 248 -17.34 8.18 -14.90
N MET A 249 -18.25 9.13 -14.71
CA MET A 249 -19.57 9.11 -15.36
C MET A 249 -19.47 9.18 -16.88
N LEU A 250 -18.64 10.08 -17.40
CA LEU A 250 -18.41 10.20 -18.84
C LEU A 250 -17.83 8.92 -19.46
N LEU A 251 -16.90 8.26 -18.76
CA LEU A 251 -16.35 6.99 -19.22
C LEU A 251 -17.40 5.86 -19.23
N CYS A 252 -18.26 5.81 -18.22
CA CYS A 252 -19.37 4.84 -18.19
C CYS A 252 -20.37 5.09 -19.33
N GLU A 253 -20.73 6.35 -19.61
CA GLU A 253 -21.61 6.73 -20.70
C GLU A 253 -21.02 6.28 -22.06
N HIS A 254 -19.76 6.59 -22.32
CA HIS A 254 -19.08 6.14 -23.54
C HIS A 254 -18.97 4.62 -23.64
N ALA A 255 -18.80 3.91 -22.51
CA ALA A 255 -18.77 2.45 -22.49
C ALA A 255 -20.13 1.84 -22.90
N ILE A 256 -21.23 2.45 -22.50
CA ILE A 256 -22.59 2.02 -22.87
C ILE A 256 -22.81 2.24 -24.37
N HIS A 257 -22.44 3.38 -24.91
CA HIS A 257 -22.61 3.70 -26.33
C HIS A 257 -21.65 2.95 -27.27
N ALA A 258 -20.50 2.51 -26.78
CA ALA A 258 -19.52 1.74 -27.56
C ALA A 258 -19.90 0.26 -27.72
N ARG A 259 -20.99 -0.21 -27.10
CA ARG A 259 -21.48 -1.59 -27.28
C ARG A 259 -22.15 -1.76 -28.64
N PRO A 260 -21.82 -2.83 -29.39
CA PRO A 260 -22.60 -3.21 -30.55
C PRO A 260 -24.03 -3.57 -30.11
N ALA A 261 -25.02 -3.19 -30.88
CA ALA A 261 -26.45 -3.35 -30.59
C ALA A 261 -26.94 -4.82 -30.38
N SER A 262 -26.04 -5.81 -30.53
CA SER A 262 -26.33 -7.23 -30.38
C SER A 262 -26.05 -7.80 -28.98
N ALA A 263 -25.59 -7.00 -28.00
CA ALA A 263 -25.32 -7.46 -26.65
C ALA A 263 -26.40 -6.92 -25.70
N SER A 264 -27.43 -7.70 -25.45
CA SER A 264 -28.52 -7.45 -24.50
C SER A 264 -28.02 -7.19 -23.07
N VAL A 265 -28.67 -6.22 -22.49
CA VAL A 265 -28.78 -5.81 -21.07
C VAL A 265 -27.74 -6.39 -20.08
N VAL A 266 -26.85 -5.54 -19.66
CA VAL A 266 -25.94 -5.79 -18.52
C VAL A 266 -26.52 -5.17 -17.27
N THR A 267 -26.84 -6.00 -16.29
CA THR A 267 -27.21 -5.55 -14.94
C THR A 267 -25.93 -5.19 -14.17
N VAL A 268 -25.75 -3.90 -13.91
CA VAL A 268 -24.66 -3.41 -13.05
C VAL A 268 -25.03 -3.65 -11.60
N ALA A 269 -24.57 -4.77 -11.02
CA ALA A 269 -24.69 -5.01 -9.60
C ALA A 269 -23.71 -4.10 -8.86
N ARG A 270 -24.21 -3.07 -8.21
CA ARG A 270 -23.46 -2.17 -7.34
C ARG A 270 -23.20 -2.89 -6.00
N ARG A 271 -22.04 -3.52 -5.84
CA ARG A 271 -21.55 -3.89 -4.49
C ARG A 271 -20.80 -2.69 -3.88
N PRO A 272 -21.06 -2.32 -2.63
CA PRO A 272 -20.56 -1.05 -2.07
C PRO A 272 -19.06 -0.96 -1.84
N GLN A 273 -18.26 -2.00 -1.98
CA GLN A 273 -16.85 -1.96 -1.60
C GLN A 273 -15.85 -2.78 -2.42
N SER A 274 -16.25 -3.49 -3.46
CA SER A 274 -15.26 -4.18 -4.31
C SER A 274 -15.46 -3.80 -5.78
N ARG A 275 -14.46 -3.16 -6.35
CA ARG A 275 -14.43 -2.63 -7.71
C ARG A 275 -14.22 -3.74 -8.75
N ILE A 276 -15.15 -4.65 -8.89
CA ILE A 276 -15.16 -5.56 -10.05
C ILE A 276 -16.51 -5.40 -10.72
N ILE A 277 -16.53 -4.78 -11.89
CA ILE A 277 -17.68 -4.81 -12.78
C ILE A 277 -17.67 -6.21 -13.40
N ALA A 278 -18.44 -7.11 -12.82
CA ALA A 278 -18.69 -8.41 -13.43
C ALA A 278 -19.74 -8.24 -14.52
N ILE A 279 -19.35 -8.46 -15.76
CA ILE A 279 -20.23 -8.48 -16.91
C ILE A 279 -20.67 -9.95 -17.07
N THR A 280 -21.88 -10.27 -16.63
CA THR A 280 -22.47 -11.60 -16.83
C THR A 280 -23.37 -11.54 -18.09
N PRO A 281 -23.15 -12.36 -19.12
CA PRO A 281 -24.09 -12.46 -20.22
C PRO A 281 -25.32 -13.24 -19.79
N LEU A 282 -26.52 -12.72 -20.00
CA LEU A 282 -27.77 -13.47 -19.91
C LEU A 282 -27.83 -14.41 -21.10
N ARG A 283 -27.86 -15.71 -20.85
CA ARG A 283 -28.28 -16.72 -21.80
C ARG A 283 -29.81 -16.77 -21.85
N GLU A 284 -30.34 -16.81 -23.06
CA GLU A 284 -31.71 -17.24 -23.33
C GLU A 284 -31.87 -18.73 -23.00
#